data_e8dcc71ab0ec07fece034296d8f70383
#
_entry.id   e8dcc71ab0ec07fece034296d8f70383
#
_cell.length_a   1.000
_cell.length_b   1.000
_cell.length_c   1.000
_cell.angle_alpha   90.00
_cell.angle_beta   90.00
_cell.angle_gamma   90.00
#
_symmetry.space_group_name_H-M   'P 1'
#
loop_
_entity.id
_entity.type
_entity.pdbx_description
1 polymer ?
#
loop_
_entity_poly.entity_id
_entity_poly.type
_entity_poly.pdbx_seq_one_letter_code
_entity_poly.pdbx_strand_id
1 'polypeptide(L)'
;RWEVVQFHLPNALARYVVEKGSITVDGVSLTVASVDDATFSVSLIPTTLALTTLGHKGVGDTVNLEVDVLAKYVERLITSKETTA
;
A
#
# COMPACT_ATOMS: atom_id res chain seq x y z
N ARG A 1 17.35 -11.93 -5.77
CA ARG A 1 17.66 -10.58 -5.32
C ARG A 1 16.41 -9.72 -5.21
N TRP A 2 16.27 -8.99 -4.12
CA TRP A 2 15.12 -8.16 -3.85
C TRP A 2 15.26 -6.81 -4.52
N GLU A 3 14.15 -6.25 -4.96
CA GLU A 3 14.11 -4.92 -5.52
C GLU A 3 13.16 -4.06 -4.69
N VAL A 4 13.62 -2.87 -4.30
CA VAL A 4 12.78 -1.91 -3.57
C VAL A 4 12.10 -1.00 -4.59
N VAL A 5 10.79 -0.94 -4.53
CA VAL A 5 9.99 -0.10 -5.41
C VAL A 5 9.24 0.92 -4.58
N GLN A 6 9.34 2.19 -4.97
CA GLN A 6 8.70 3.29 -4.29
C GLN A 6 7.48 3.77 -5.08
N PHE A 7 6.40 4.05 -4.37
CA PHE A 7 5.16 4.51 -4.96
C PHE A 7 4.73 5.83 -4.32
N HIS A 8 4.10 6.68 -5.13
CA HIS A 8 3.42 7.85 -4.60
C HIS A 8 2.24 7.41 -3.74
N LEU A 9 2.09 8.03 -2.56
CA LEU A 9 1.01 7.72 -1.63
C LEU A 9 -0.04 8.82 -1.68
N PRO A 10 -1.22 8.53 -2.26
CA PRO A 10 -2.29 9.52 -2.28
C PRO A 10 -2.71 9.91 -0.87
N ASN A 11 -2.95 11.19 -0.67
CA ASN A 11 -3.29 11.72 0.65
C ASN A 11 -4.53 11.03 1.26
N ALA A 12 -5.48 10.67 0.42
CA ALA A 12 -6.71 10.01 0.88
C ALA A 12 -6.45 8.62 1.48
N LEU A 13 -5.33 7.98 1.12
CA LEU A 13 -5.00 6.64 1.61
C LEU A 13 -3.93 6.66 2.70
N ALA A 14 -3.30 7.80 2.94
CA ALA A 14 -2.11 7.88 3.81
C ALA A 14 -2.35 7.30 5.21
N ARG A 15 -3.52 7.53 5.79
CA ARG A 15 -3.83 7.05 7.15
C ARG A 15 -3.95 5.54 7.25
N TYR A 16 -4.11 4.84 6.11
CA TYR A 16 -4.33 3.39 6.10
C TYR A 16 -3.06 2.62 5.75
N VAL A 17 -1.98 3.29 5.44
CA VAL A 17 -0.73 2.65 5.02
C VAL A 17 0.29 2.81 6.14
N VAL A 18 0.72 1.69 6.69
CA VAL A 18 1.67 1.68 7.80
C VAL A 18 2.82 0.75 7.49
N GLU A 19 3.98 1.02 8.07
CA GLU A 19 5.15 0.16 7.93
C GLU A 19 4.81 -1.24 8.42
N LYS A 20 5.22 -2.25 7.67
CA LYS A 20 4.95 -3.68 7.90
C LYS A 20 3.49 -4.08 7.71
N GLY A 21 2.63 -3.13 7.38
CA GLY A 21 1.24 -3.44 7.01
C GLY A 21 1.13 -3.93 5.59
N SER A 22 -0.09 -4.33 5.21
CA SER A 22 -0.40 -4.83 3.87
C SER A 22 -0.97 -3.75 2.99
N ILE A 23 -0.62 -3.80 1.73
CA ILE A 23 -1.23 -2.97 0.69
C ILE A 23 -1.33 -3.81 -0.59
N THR A 24 -2.38 -3.59 -1.36
CA THR A 24 -2.52 -4.26 -2.65
C THR A 24 -2.21 -3.27 -3.76
N VAL A 25 -1.26 -3.64 -4.60
CA VAL A 25 -0.81 -2.82 -5.73
C VAL A 25 -1.07 -3.61 -7.00
N ASP A 26 -1.93 -3.09 -7.87
CA ASP A 26 -2.35 -3.77 -9.11
C ASP A 26 -2.81 -5.21 -8.86
N GLY A 27 -3.54 -5.43 -7.77
CA GLY A 27 -4.05 -6.74 -7.43
C GLY A 27 -3.05 -7.66 -6.72
N VAL A 28 -1.84 -7.19 -6.44
CA VAL A 28 -0.81 -7.97 -5.74
C VAL A 28 -0.71 -7.49 -4.30
N SER A 29 -0.90 -8.41 -3.36
CA SER A 29 -0.79 -8.09 -1.93
C SER A 29 0.68 -8.04 -1.52
N LEU A 30 1.09 -6.92 -0.94
CA LEU A 30 2.48 -6.66 -0.60
C LEU A 30 2.59 -6.11 0.82
N THR A 31 3.78 -6.26 1.40
CA THR A 31 4.07 -5.70 2.72
C THR A 31 4.83 -4.38 2.54
N VAL A 32 4.39 -3.36 3.26
CA VAL A 32 5.01 -2.04 3.24
C VAL A 32 6.33 -2.08 3.97
N ALA A 33 7.42 -1.77 3.27
CA ALA A 33 8.76 -1.75 3.87
C ALA A 33 9.02 -0.42 4.57
N SER A 34 8.55 0.69 4.00
CA SER A 34 8.68 2.01 4.61
C SER A 34 7.55 2.91 4.11
N VAL A 35 7.24 3.93 4.87
CA VAL A 35 6.19 4.88 4.50
C VAL A 35 6.51 6.25 5.11
N ASP A 36 6.22 7.30 4.34
CA ASP A 36 6.24 8.68 4.83
C ASP A 36 4.95 9.38 4.36
N ASP A 37 4.88 10.69 4.48
CA ASP A 37 3.66 11.43 4.16
C ASP A 37 3.31 11.42 2.66
N ALA A 38 4.29 11.19 1.81
CA ALA A 38 4.10 11.33 0.36
C ALA A 38 4.31 10.04 -0.42
N THR A 39 5.05 9.07 0.15
CA THR A 39 5.43 7.85 -0.57
C THR A 39 5.44 6.65 0.35
N PHE A 40 5.37 5.48 -0.24
CA PHE A 40 5.64 4.23 0.46
C PHE A 40 6.50 3.34 -0.43
N SER A 41 7.17 2.38 0.19
CA SER A 41 8.00 1.43 -0.56
C SER A 41 7.68 0.00 -0.17
N VAL A 42 7.92 -0.90 -1.11
CA VAL A 42 7.79 -2.34 -0.89
C VAL A 42 9.04 -3.01 -1.44
N SER A 43 9.38 -4.19 -0.91
CA SER A 43 10.45 -5.01 -1.46
C SER A 43 9.83 -6.14 -2.27
N LEU A 44 10.24 -6.27 -3.53
CA LEU A 44 9.72 -7.28 -4.44
C LEU A 44 10.76 -8.33 -4.69
N ILE A 45 10.36 -9.60 -4.56
CA ILE A 45 11.25 -10.71 -4.91
C ILE A 45 11.21 -10.94 -6.43
N PRO A 46 12.25 -11.53 -7.01
CA PRO A 46 12.30 -11.74 -8.47
C PRO A 46 11.09 -12.49 -9.03
N THR A 47 10.56 -13.45 -8.30
CA THR A 47 9.39 -14.21 -8.76
C THR A 47 8.18 -13.30 -8.92
N THR A 48 7.95 -12.40 -7.96
CA THR A 48 6.85 -11.43 -8.05
C THR A 48 7.03 -10.51 -9.25
N LEU A 49 8.25 -10.02 -9.48
CA LEU A 49 8.53 -9.18 -10.64
C LEU A 49 8.28 -9.90 -11.96
N ALA A 50 8.64 -11.19 -12.02
CA ALA A 50 8.49 -11.96 -13.26
C ALA A 50 7.04 -12.35 -13.54
N LEU A 51 6.23 -12.57 -12.52
CA LEU A 51 4.90 -13.14 -12.68
C LEU A 51 3.75 -12.12 -12.55
N THR A 52 4.06 -10.86 -12.28
CA THR A 52 3.03 -9.84 -12.11
C THR A 52 3.27 -8.66 -13.04
N THR A 53 2.23 -7.82 -13.17
CA THR A 53 2.33 -6.62 -13.97
C THR A 53 3.35 -5.63 -13.42
N LEU A 54 3.69 -5.73 -12.14
CA LEU A 54 4.66 -4.83 -11.52
C LEU A 54 6.04 -4.94 -12.12
N GLY A 55 6.41 -6.14 -12.61
CA GLY A 55 7.70 -6.34 -13.27
C GLY A 55 7.81 -5.62 -14.62
N HIS A 56 6.70 -5.18 -15.18
CA HIS A 56 6.64 -4.53 -16.48
C HIS A 56 6.39 -3.03 -16.39
N LYS A 57 6.22 -2.50 -15.19
CA LYS A 57 5.99 -1.07 -14.99
C LYS A 57 7.28 -0.37 -14.60
N GLY A 58 7.42 0.86 -15.08
CA GLY A 58 8.57 1.69 -14.78
C GLY A 58 8.18 2.96 -14.05
N VAL A 59 9.17 3.76 -13.72
CA VAL A 59 8.95 5.06 -13.08
C VAL A 59 8.03 5.90 -13.96
N GLY A 60 7.02 6.51 -13.34
CA GLY A 60 6.02 7.30 -14.04
C GLY A 60 4.76 6.55 -14.43
N ASP A 61 4.78 5.22 -14.40
CA ASP A 61 3.59 4.42 -14.66
C ASP A 61 2.62 4.50 -13.48
N THR A 62 1.34 4.36 -13.77
CA THR A 62 0.32 4.36 -12.72
C THR A 62 0.00 2.96 -12.25
N VAL A 63 -0.42 2.85 -10.98
CA VAL A 63 -0.84 1.59 -10.39
C VAL A 63 -2.15 1.81 -9.64
N ASN A 64 -2.90 0.73 -9.46
CA ASN A 64 -4.10 0.74 -8.64
C ASN A 64 -3.73 0.32 -7.22
N LEU A 65 -4.19 1.09 -6.24
CA LEU A 65 -3.89 0.82 -4.84
C LEU A 65 -5.15 0.45 -4.09
N GLU A 66 -5.06 -0.59 -3.26
CA GLU A 66 -6.12 -0.96 -2.34
C GLU A 66 -5.52 -1.12 -0.94
N VAL A 67 -6.06 -0.40 0.02
CA VAL A 67 -5.60 -0.52 1.40
C VAL A 67 -6.29 -1.69 2.08
N ASP A 68 -5.66 -2.20 3.15
CA ASP A 68 -6.23 -3.30 3.92
C ASP A 68 -7.58 -2.85 4.50
N VAL A 69 -8.62 -3.62 4.23
CA VAL A 69 -9.97 -3.32 4.70
C VAL A 69 -10.03 -3.29 6.23
N LEU A 70 -9.17 -4.04 6.89
CA LEU A 70 -9.12 -4.05 8.34
C LEU A 70 -8.79 -2.67 8.90
N ALA A 71 -7.89 -1.94 8.27
CA ALA A 71 -7.55 -0.59 8.70
C ALA A 71 -8.75 0.35 8.60
N LYS A 72 -9.53 0.23 7.53
CA LYS A 72 -10.75 1.03 7.37
C LYS A 72 -11.81 0.66 8.39
N TYR A 73 -11.89 -0.61 8.71
CA TYR A 73 -12.86 -1.10 9.68
C TYR A 73 -12.56 -0.54 11.07
N VAL A 74 -11.29 -0.58 11.45
CA VAL A 74 -10.86 -0.02 12.74
C VAL A 74 -11.16 1.47 12.81
N GLU A 75 -10.86 2.20 11.74
CA GLU A 75 -11.16 3.62 11.68
C GLU A 75 -12.66 3.88 11.87
N ARG A 76 -13.50 3.10 11.21
CA ARG A 76 -14.95 3.23 11.31
C ARG A 76 -15.42 3.04 12.75
N LEU A 77 -14.86 2.06 13.45
CA LEU A 77 -15.22 1.80 14.84
C LEU A 77 -14.83 2.96 15.75
N ILE A 78 -13.65 3.51 15.56
CA ILE A 78 -13.17 4.64 16.34
C ILE A 78 -14.05 5.87 16.09
N THR A 79 -14.33 6.17 14.84
CA THR A 79 -15.15 7.32 14.45
C THR A 79 -16.57 7.20 15.01
N SER A 80 -17.16 6.01 14.92
CA SER A 80 -18.50 5.77 15.46
C SER A 80 -18.54 6.02 16.96
N LYS A 81 -17.49 5.57 17.67
CA LYS A 81 -17.41 5.77 19.11
C LYS A 81 -17.30 7.25 19.48
N GLU A 82 -16.60 8.03 18.68
CA GLU A 82 -16.44 9.47 18.92
C GLU A 82 -17.74 10.23 18.64
N THR A 83 -18.53 9.77 17.69
CA THR A 83 -19.77 10.45 17.31
C THR A 83 -20.98 10.01 18.11
N THR A 84 -20.87 9.00 18.92
CA THR A 84 -21.96 8.54 19.77
C THR A 84 -22.22 9.55 20.87
N ALA A 85 -23.40 10.01 20.91
CA ALA A 85 -23.80 10.96 21.94
C ALA A 85 -24.01 10.26 23.29
#